data_45cc2046f7c8996c73ffde7bc806d215
#
_entry.id   45cc2046f7c8996c73ffde7bc806d215
#
_cell.length_a   1.000
_cell.length_b   1.000
_cell.length_c   1.000
_cell.angle_alpha   90.00
_cell.angle_beta   90.00
_cell.angle_gamma   90.00
#
_symmetry.space_group_name_H-M   'P 1'
#
loop_
_entity.id
_entity.type
_entity.pdbx_description
1 polymer ?
#
loop_
_entity_poly.entity_id
_entity_poly.type
_entity_poly.pdbx_seq_one_letter_code
_entity_poly.pdbx_strand_id
1 'polypeptide(L)'
;DRSRGLGDVYKRQDNPLDHEIVGENVYLNIINTANHYVYIYTPYLIIDNEMTTALCLAAKRGVDIKIVTPGIPDKKLVFLLTQSYYKQLVEAGIHIYEYTPGFIHAKCFASDDKVATVGTINMDYRSLYLHFENGVFMYKNDAVMQLKHDMEKTFEISQRITKEMCQGNLRKTLTQSVLRLLAPLL
;
A
#
# COMPACT_ATOMS: atom_id res chain seq x y z
N ASP A 1 -10.83 24.06 23.15
CA ASP A 1 -12.11 23.36 22.90
C ASP A 1 -12.53 23.22 21.42
N ARG A 2 -11.71 23.74 20.51
CA ARG A 2 -12.02 23.67 19.08
C ARG A 2 -11.66 22.30 18.43
N SER A 3 -11.02 21.41 19.14
CA SER A 3 -10.63 20.08 18.65
C SER A 3 -11.65 18.98 18.96
N ARG A 4 -12.71 19.26 19.67
CA ARG A 4 -13.76 18.27 19.97
C ARG A 4 -14.54 17.95 18.69
N GLY A 5 -14.29 16.76 18.15
CA GLY A 5 -14.95 16.23 16.96
C GLY A 5 -14.13 16.25 15.67
N LEU A 6 -12.96 16.91 15.64
CA LEU A 6 -12.10 16.94 14.44
C LEU A 6 -11.04 15.83 14.41
N GLY A 7 -10.81 15.13 15.55
CA GLY A 7 -9.71 14.18 15.66
C GLY A 7 -8.34 14.86 15.55
N ASP A 8 -7.29 14.03 15.53
CA ASP A 8 -5.92 14.52 15.42
C ASP A 8 -5.42 14.43 13.99
N VAL A 9 -4.74 15.48 13.54
CA VAL A 9 -4.10 15.54 12.21
C VAL A 9 -2.65 15.97 12.38
N TYR A 10 -1.73 15.10 11.97
CA TYR A 10 -0.29 15.33 12.04
C TYR A 10 0.30 15.34 10.64
N LYS A 11 1.11 16.35 10.34
CA LYS A 11 1.89 16.42 9.10
C LYS A 11 3.36 16.18 9.45
N ARG A 12 3.99 15.24 8.74
CA ARG A 12 5.41 14.95 8.88
C ARG A 12 6.08 14.86 7.51
N GLN A 13 7.31 15.32 7.45
CA GLN A 13 8.23 15.11 6.32
C GLN A 13 9.16 13.96 6.69
N ASP A 14 9.34 13.04 5.76
CA ASP A 14 10.36 12.02 5.79
C ASP A 14 11.63 12.52 5.10
N ASN A 15 12.80 12.18 5.62
CA ASN A 15 14.07 12.76 5.19
C ASN A 15 15.11 11.63 5.05
N PRO A 16 15.60 11.34 3.83
CA PRO A 16 16.56 10.26 3.62
C PRO A 16 17.96 10.55 4.19
N LEU A 17 18.20 11.74 4.73
CA LEU A 17 19.48 12.16 5.30
C LEU A 17 19.55 12.01 6.83
N ASP A 18 18.44 11.69 7.48
CA ASP A 18 18.44 11.33 8.90
C ASP A 18 18.35 9.79 9.06
N HIS A 19 18.39 9.31 10.30
CA HIS A 19 18.41 7.87 10.60
C HIS A 19 17.01 7.32 10.93
N GLU A 20 15.96 8.09 10.67
CA GLU A 20 14.57 7.71 11.01
C GLU A 20 13.73 7.51 9.74
N ILE A 21 13.37 6.27 9.45
CA ILE A 21 12.53 5.89 8.31
C ILE A 21 11.06 6.08 8.74
N VAL A 22 10.59 7.33 8.73
CA VAL A 22 9.28 7.70 9.28
C VAL A 22 8.14 7.09 8.48
N GLY A 23 8.21 7.14 7.15
CA GLY A 23 7.16 6.66 6.26
C GLY A 23 6.89 5.18 6.44
N GLU A 24 7.92 4.37 6.42
CA GLU A 24 7.82 2.93 6.62
C GLU A 24 7.34 2.57 8.03
N ASN A 25 7.91 3.20 9.05
CA ASN A 25 7.53 2.97 10.45
C ASN A 25 6.05 3.27 10.69
N VAL A 26 5.51 4.33 10.08
CA VAL A 26 4.08 4.65 10.15
C VAL A 26 3.24 3.57 9.49
N TYR A 27 3.61 3.11 8.30
CA TYR A 27 2.89 2.06 7.58
C TYR A 27 2.94 0.72 8.33
N LEU A 28 4.10 0.31 8.81
CA LEU A 28 4.27 -0.89 9.63
C LEU A 28 3.44 -0.81 10.92
N ASN A 29 3.42 0.36 11.57
CA ASN A 29 2.62 0.55 12.77
C ASN A 29 1.12 0.39 12.49
N ILE A 30 0.59 1.00 11.41
CA ILE A 30 -0.82 0.86 11.01
C ILE A 30 -1.15 -0.63 10.77
N ILE A 31 -0.32 -1.36 10.01
CA ILE A 31 -0.55 -2.77 9.68
C ILE A 31 -0.50 -3.65 10.93
N ASN A 32 0.48 -3.41 11.82
CA ASN A 32 0.68 -4.22 13.01
C ASN A 32 -0.38 -3.99 14.09
N THR A 33 -0.94 -2.78 14.19
CA THR A 33 -1.97 -2.42 15.18
C THR A 33 -3.40 -2.62 14.69
N ALA A 34 -3.60 -2.88 13.41
CA ALA A 34 -4.91 -3.13 12.82
C ALA A 34 -5.57 -4.39 13.40
N ASN A 35 -6.87 -4.30 13.68
CA ASN A 35 -7.69 -5.39 14.21
C ASN A 35 -8.79 -5.86 13.24
N HIS A 36 -9.29 -4.99 12.38
CA HIS A 36 -10.42 -5.27 11.50
C HIS A 36 -10.03 -5.19 10.04
N TYR A 37 -9.46 -4.06 9.59
CA TYR A 37 -9.08 -3.89 8.20
C TYR A 37 -7.92 -2.90 8.00
N VAL A 38 -7.20 -3.07 6.88
CA VAL A 38 -6.27 -2.09 6.32
C VAL A 38 -6.52 -1.97 4.82
N TYR A 39 -6.95 -0.80 4.36
CA TYR A 39 -7.14 -0.49 2.95
C TYR A 39 -6.01 0.43 2.46
N ILE A 40 -5.45 0.13 1.31
CA ILE A 40 -4.23 0.75 0.80
C ILE A 40 -4.42 1.16 -0.66
N TYR A 41 -4.07 2.41 -0.99
CA TYR A 41 -3.78 2.85 -2.35
C TYR A 41 -2.28 3.02 -2.51
N THR A 42 -1.69 2.42 -3.52
CA THR A 42 -0.31 2.66 -3.92
C THR A 42 -0.11 2.46 -5.42
N PRO A 43 0.53 3.40 -6.13
CA PRO A 43 0.82 3.21 -7.56
C PRO A 43 1.90 2.16 -7.79
N TYR A 44 2.79 1.95 -6.82
CA TYR A 44 3.87 0.98 -6.89
C TYR A 44 3.87 0.12 -5.62
N LEU A 45 3.92 -1.19 -5.82
CA LEU A 45 3.96 -2.19 -4.75
C LEU A 45 5.28 -2.98 -4.88
N ILE A 46 6.36 -2.37 -4.39
CA ILE A 46 7.72 -2.90 -4.48
C ILE A 46 8.30 -2.90 -3.06
N ILE A 47 7.76 -3.76 -2.24
CA ILE A 47 7.96 -3.79 -0.80
C ILE A 47 9.11 -4.72 -0.40
N ASP A 48 9.73 -4.40 0.71
CA ASP A 48 10.76 -5.23 1.32
C ASP A 48 10.18 -6.45 2.07
N ASN A 49 11.05 -7.17 2.74
CA ASN A 49 10.65 -8.36 3.48
C ASN A 49 9.89 -8.02 4.77
N GLU A 50 10.19 -6.90 5.41
CA GLU A 50 9.54 -6.48 6.65
C GLU A 50 8.09 -6.10 6.39
N MET A 51 7.84 -5.26 5.40
CA MET A 51 6.51 -4.87 4.97
C MET A 51 5.69 -6.08 4.47
N THR A 52 6.32 -6.95 3.66
CA THR A 52 5.68 -8.18 3.19
C THR A 52 5.26 -9.08 4.36
N THR A 53 6.15 -9.25 5.34
CA THR A 53 5.88 -10.07 6.52
C THR A 53 4.77 -9.48 7.37
N ALA A 54 4.80 -8.16 7.62
CA ALA A 54 3.78 -7.47 8.39
C ALA A 54 2.38 -7.62 7.76
N LEU A 55 2.27 -7.41 6.44
CA LEU A 55 1.03 -7.60 5.69
C LEU A 55 0.52 -9.04 5.77
N CYS A 56 1.39 -10.02 5.52
CA CYS A 56 1.02 -11.43 5.57
C CYS A 56 0.60 -11.88 6.98
N LEU A 57 1.27 -11.41 8.03
CA LEU A 57 0.91 -11.72 9.42
C LEU A 57 -0.41 -11.06 9.81
N ALA A 58 -0.65 -9.83 9.42
CA ALA A 58 -1.92 -9.15 9.67
C ALA A 58 -3.10 -9.88 9.00
N ALA A 59 -2.95 -10.28 7.72
CA ALA A 59 -3.96 -11.09 7.04
C ALA A 59 -4.22 -12.43 7.73
N LYS A 60 -3.17 -13.12 8.20
CA LYS A 60 -3.30 -14.38 8.95
C LYS A 60 -3.95 -14.18 10.32
N ARG A 61 -3.85 -13.00 10.93
CA ARG A 61 -4.61 -12.65 12.15
C ARG A 61 -6.09 -12.41 11.89
N GLY A 62 -6.52 -12.38 10.62
CA GLY A 62 -7.91 -12.13 10.22
C GLY A 62 -8.22 -10.67 9.88
N VAL A 63 -7.21 -9.82 9.72
CA VAL A 63 -7.38 -8.45 9.25
C VAL A 63 -7.73 -8.46 7.76
N ASP A 64 -8.80 -7.78 7.36
CA ASP A 64 -9.18 -7.61 5.94
C ASP A 64 -8.26 -6.60 5.25
N ILE A 65 -7.25 -7.10 4.53
CA ILE A 65 -6.30 -6.26 3.82
C ILE A 65 -6.70 -6.16 2.35
N LYS A 66 -6.89 -4.94 1.87
CA LYS A 66 -7.17 -4.64 0.47
C LYS A 66 -6.17 -3.62 -0.07
N ILE A 67 -5.55 -3.94 -1.20
CA ILE A 67 -4.55 -3.09 -1.85
C ILE A 67 -5.04 -2.77 -3.26
N VAL A 68 -5.09 -1.48 -3.62
CA VAL A 68 -5.37 -1.03 -4.98
C VAL A 68 -4.08 -0.54 -5.62
N THR A 69 -3.80 -1.07 -6.80
CA THR A 69 -2.72 -0.65 -7.68
C THR A 69 -3.29 -0.21 -9.04
N PRO A 70 -2.53 0.52 -9.88
CA PRO A 70 -2.98 0.82 -11.24
C PRO A 70 -3.17 -0.43 -12.09
N GLY A 71 -4.29 -0.55 -12.81
CA GLY A 71 -4.47 -1.53 -13.88
C GLY A 71 -3.87 -1.06 -15.21
N ILE A 72 -3.68 0.28 -15.37
CA ILE A 72 -3.02 0.88 -16.53
C ILE A 72 -1.68 1.44 -16.06
N PRO A 73 -0.54 0.81 -16.44
CA PRO A 73 0.75 1.23 -15.94
C PRO A 73 1.29 2.48 -16.66
N ASP A 74 1.97 3.36 -15.92
CA ASP A 74 2.83 4.42 -16.46
C ASP A 74 4.20 3.86 -16.92
N LYS A 75 4.73 2.89 -16.18
CA LYS A 75 6.03 2.23 -16.41
C LYS A 75 5.88 0.72 -16.44
N LYS A 76 5.99 0.11 -17.61
CA LYS A 76 5.76 -1.33 -17.82
C LYS A 76 6.63 -2.24 -16.95
N LEU A 77 7.93 -1.91 -16.77
CA LEU A 77 8.85 -2.71 -15.96
C LEU A 77 8.49 -2.64 -14.46
N VAL A 78 8.16 -1.45 -13.96
CA VAL A 78 7.72 -1.23 -12.58
C VAL A 78 6.42 -1.98 -12.31
N PHE A 79 5.50 -1.98 -13.26
CA PHE A 79 4.25 -2.73 -13.17
C PHE A 79 4.49 -4.25 -13.13
N LEU A 80 5.39 -4.75 -13.98
CA LEU A 80 5.77 -6.17 -13.98
C LEU A 80 6.40 -6.58 -12.64
N LEU A 81 7.21 -5.69 -12.05
CA LEU A 81 7.78 -5.87 -10.73
C LEU A 81 6.71 -5.84 -9.63
N THR A 82 5.80 -4.86 -9.65
CA THR A 82 4.63 -4.80 -8.75
C THR A 82 3.84 -6.12 -8.80
N GLN A 83 3.51 -6.62 -9.98
CA GLN A 83 2.79 -7.88 -10.15
C GLN A 83 3.55 -9.09 -9.59
N SER A 84 4.86 -9.02 -9.42
CA SER A 84 5.64 -10.12 -8.86
C SER A 84 5.35 -10.38 -7.38
N TYR A 85 4.84 -9.38 -6.66
CA TYR A 85 4.47 -9.49 -5.25
C TYR A 85 3.06 -10.05 -5.05
N TYR A 86 2.20 -10.00 -6.07
CA TYR A 86 0.78 -10.37 -5.95
C TYR A 86 0.59 -11.80 -5.46
N LYS A 87 1.32 -12.75 -6.05
CA LYS A 87 1.16 -14.17 -5.72
C LYS A 87 1.30 -14.42 -4.21
N GLN A 88 2.38 -13.95 -3.62
CA GLN A 88 2.67 -14.14 -2.20
C GLN A 88 1.61 -13.49 -1.30
N LEU A 89 1.18 -12.29 -1.64
CA LEU A 89 0.19 -11.54 -0.87
C LEU A 89 -1.20 -12.17 -0.99
N VAL A 90 -1.62 -12.56 -2.20
CA VAL A 90 -2.91 -13.24 -2.43
C VAL A 90 -2.96 -14.62 -1.78
N GLU A 91 -1.86 -15.37 -1.79
CA GLU A 91 -1.75 -16.66 -1.07
C GLU A 91 -1.86 -16.48 0.45
N ALA A 92 -1.43 -15.34 1.00
CA ALA A 92 -1.58 -15.00 2.41
C ALA A 92 -3.00 -14.53 2.79
N GLY A 93 -3.90 -14.35 1.81
CA GLY A 93 -5.28 -13.91 2.04
C GLY A 93 -5.54 -12.42 1.79
N ILE A 94 -4.55 -11.69 1.29
CA ILE A 94 -4.68 -10.26 0.95
C ILE A 94 -5.44 -10.10 -0.37
N HIS A 95 -6.36 -9.14 -0.43
CA HIS A 95 -7.13 -8.84 -1.62
C HIS A 95 -6.45 -7.72 -2.43
N ILE A 96 -6.00 -8.04 -3.63
CA ILE A 96 -5.39 -7.06 -4.55
C ILE A 96 -6.40 -6.70 -5.63
N TYR A 97 -6.47 -5.41 -5.94
CA TYR A 97 -7.33 -4.84 -6.96
C TYR A 97 -6.50 -4.00 -7.92
N GLU A 98 -6.67 -4.21 -9.23
CA GLU A 98 -6.13 -3.34 -10.26
C GLU A 98 -7.22 -2.36 -10.71
N TYR A 99 -6.98 -1.06 -10.50
CA TYR A 99 -7.88 0.01 -10.91
C TYR A 99 -7.86 0.17 -12.43
N THR A 100 -8.96 -0.17 -13.09
CA THR A 100 -9.06 -0.22 -14.56
C THR A 100 -9.62 1.04 -15.22
N PRO A 101 -10.41 1.90 -14.53
CA PRO A 101 -10.97 3.09 -15.17
C PRO A 101 -9.95 4.17 -15.57
N GLY A 102 -8.73 4.10 -15.01
CA GLY A 102 -7.68 5.09 -15.28
C GLY A 102 -6.39 4.78 -14.54
N PHE A 103 -5.48 5.76 -14.46
CA PHE A 103 -4.25 5.65 -13.69
C PHE A 103 -4.47 6.20 -12.28
N ILE A 104 -4.50 5.32 -11.28
CA ILE A 104 -4.55 5.72 -9.87
C ILE A 104 -3.14 6.03 -9.38
N HIS A 105 -2.93 7.22 -8.80
CA HIS A 105 -1.62 7.65 -8.25
C HIS A 105 -1.70 8.08 -6.78
N ALA A 106 -2.78 7.72 -6.09
CA ALA A 106 -2.94 7.98 -4.67
C ALA A 106 -2.02 7.09 -3.81
N LYS A 107 -1.57 7.62 -2.66
CA LYS A 107 -0.83 6.92 -1.63
C LYS A 107 -1.55 7.18 -0.32
N CYS A 108 -2.37 6.24 0.06
CA CYS A 108 -3.26 6.38 1.21
C CYS A 108 -3.40 5.06 1.94
N PHE A 109 -3.53 5.15 3.25
CA PHE A 109 -3.95 4.04 4.11
C PHE A 109 -5.19 4.44 4.89
N ALA A 110 -6.11 3.50 5.09
CA ALA A 110 -7.22 3.63 6.04
C ALA A 110 -7.33 2.35 6.87
N SER A 111 -7.49 2.48 8.17
CA SER A 111 -7.54 1.35 9.10
C SER A 111 -8.54 1.57 10.22
N ASP A 112 -9.36 0.55 10.49
CA ASP A 112 -10.20 0.36 11.68
C ASP A 112 -11.13 1.54 12.02
N ASP A 113 -11.55 2.34 11.02
CA ASP A 113 -12.34 3.55 11.19
C ASP A 113 -11.67 4.63 12.09
N LYS A 114 -10.39 4.48 12.35
CA LYS A 114 -9.65 5.31 13.30
C LYS A 114 -8.48 6.05 12.69
N VAL A 115 -7.76 5.40 11.78
CA VAL A 115 -6.48 5.91 11.27
C VAL A 115 -6.55 6.03 9.76
N ALA A 116 -6.00 7.12 9.24
CA ALA A 116 -5.70 7.24 7.81
C ALA A 116 -4.40 8.00 7.59
N THR A 117 -3.74 7.70 6.48
CA THR A 117 -2.64 8.51 5.95
C THR A 117 -2.93 8.91 4.51
N VAL A 118 -2.54 10.12 4.16
CA VAL A 118 -2.56 10.62 2.78
C VAL A 118 -1.25 11.36 2.55
N GLY A 119 -0.56 11.06 1.47
CA GLY A 119 0.73 11.70 1.23
C GLY A 119 1.36 11.38 -0.10
N THR A 120 2.67 11.56 -0.16
CA THR A 120 3.48 11.31 -1.35
C THR A 120 4.19 9.97 -1.32
N ILE A 121 4.20 9.27 -0.18
CA ILE A 121 5.00 8.07 0.09
C ILE A 121 4.39 6.85 -0.59
N ASN A 122 5.02 6.35 -1.66
CA ASN A 122 4.64 5.07 -2.27
C ASN A 122 5.12 3.89 -1.41
N MET A 123 4.58 2.71 -1.68
CA MET A 123 5.12 1.44 -1.15
C MET A 123 6.23 0.91 -2.07
N ASP A 124 7.30 1.68 -2.21
CA ASP A 124 8.51 1.29 -2.95
C ASP A 124 9.78 1.78 -2.24
N TYR A 125 10.92 1.14 -2.54
CA TYR A 125 12.21 1.44 -1.91
C TYR A 125 12.64 2.90 -2.03
N ARG A 126 12.38 3.55 -3.16
CA ARG A 126 12.79 4.94 -3.37
C ARG A 126 12.03 5.89 -2.45
N SER A 127 10.70 5.72 -2.36
CA SER A 127 9.87 6.53 -1.48
C SER A 127 10.13 6.26 0.00
N LEU A 128 10.35 5.00 0.38
CA LEU A 128 10.53 4.63 1.78
C LEU A 128 11.92 5.00 2.34
N TYR A 129 12.97 5.02 1.48
CA TYR A 129 14.35 5.13 1.98
C TYR A 129 15.18 6.24 1.36
N LEU A 130 14.82 6.76 0.17
CA LEU A 130 15.72 7.58 -0.63
C LEU A 130 15.18 8.96 -1.01
N HIS A 131 13.91 9.23 -0.77
CA HIS A 131 13.27 10.48 -1.16
C HIS A 131 12.83 11.31 0.05
N PHE A 132 12.77 12.63 -0.17
CA PHE A 132 12.01 13.52 0.70
C PHE A 132 10.53 13.33 0.43
N GLU A 133 9.79 12.86 1.41
CA GLU A 133 8.37 12.57 1.29
C GLU A 133 7.57 13.35 2.32
N ASN A 134 6.27 13.46 2.10
CA ASN A 134 5.38 14.19 2.98
C ASN A 134 4.11 13.39 3.22
N GLY A 135 3.70 13.25 4.46
CA GLY A 135 2.49 12.55 4.83
C GLY A 135 1.68 13.29 5.87
N VAL A 136 0.38 13.15 5.77
CA VAL A 136 -0.58 13.55 6.79
C VAL A 136 -1.11 12.28 7.44
N PHE A 137 -0.96 12.20 8.75
CA PHE A 137 -1.55 11.16 9.58
C PHE A 137 -2.80 11.72 10.27
N MET A 138 -3.90 11.03 10.15
CA MET A 138 -5.20 11.42 10.71
C MET A 138 -5.68 10.35 11.69
N TYR A 139 -6.15 10.78 12.85
CA TYR A 139 -6.65 9.90 13.89
C TYR A 139 -8.04 10.35 14.36
N LYS A 140 -9.02 9.44 14.32
CA LYS A 140 -10.42 9.67 14.73
C LYS A 140 -11.03 10.94 14.12
N ASN A 141 -10.78 11.13 12.81
CA ASN A 141 -11.23 12.27 12.03
C ASN A 141 -12.24 11.82 10.99
N ASP A 142 -13.21 12.66 10.66
CA ASP A 142 -14.25 12.35 9.64
C ASP A 142 -13.64 12.04 8.26
N ALA A 143 -12.48 12.61 7.94
CA ALA A 143 -11.76 12.31 6.71
C ALA A 143 -11.32 10.83 6.61
N VAL A 144 -11.13 10.13 7.73
CA VAL A 144 -10.84 8.68 7.74
C VAL A 144 -12.01 7.92 7.15
N MET A 145 -13.23 8.24 7.54
CA MET A 145 -14.45 7.60 7.03
C MET A 145 -14.74 7.98 5.58
N GLN A 146 -14.46 9.22 5.19
CA GLN A 146 -14.58 9.65 3.80
C GLN A 146 -13.61 8.90 2.89
N LEU A 147 -12.36 8.76 3.31
CA LEU A 147 -11.35 7.99 2.58
C LEU A 147 -11.74 6.51 2.48
N LYS A 148 -12.17 5.89 3.59
CA LYS A 148 -12.66 4.51 3.58
C LYS A 148 -13.77 4.32 2.54
N HIS A 149 -14.77 5.19 2.55
CA HIS A 149 -15.89 5.11 1.62
C HIS A 149 -15.48 5.28 0.15
N ASP A 150 -14.51 6.16 -0.13
CA ASP A 150 -13.89 6.30 -1.46
C ASP A 150 -13.19 4.99 -1.87
N MET A 151 -12.44 4.38 -0.96
CA MET A 151 -11.76 3.11 -1.20
C MET A 151 -12.76 1.98 -1.47
N GLU A 152 -13.85 1.89 -0.71
CA GLU A 152 -14.89 0.88 -0.90
C GLU A 152 -15.52 0.98 -2.30
N LYS A 153 -15.87 2.19 -2.76
CA LYS A 153 -16.36 2.41 -4.13
C LYS A 153 -15.31 2.04 -5.19
N THR A 154 -14.04 2.32 -4.91
CA THR A 154 -12.97 1.98 -5.85
C THR A 154 -12.79 0.47 -6.00
N PHE A 155 -12.97 -0.31 -4.93
CA PHE A 155 -12.93 -1.78 -5.04
C PHE A 155 -14.03 -2.32 -5.97
N GLU A 156 -15.22 -1.72 -5.95
CA GLU A 156 -16.35 -2.15 -6.79
C GLU A 156 -16.08 -2.00 -8.29
N ILE A 157 -15.30 -0.98 -8.69
CA ILE A 157 -14.99 -0.68 -10.09
C ILE A 157 -13.60 -1.17 -10.52
N SER A 158 -12.90 -1.86 -9.64
CA SER A 158 -11.54 -2.38 -9.87
C SER A 158 -11.56 -3.89 -10.12
N GLN A 159 -10.62 -4.36 -10.91
CA GLN A 159 -10.47 -5.79 -11.18
C GLN A 159 -9.80 -6.48 -10.00
N ARG A 160 -10.52 -7.36 -9.31
CA ARG A 160 -9.93 -8.19 -8.26
C ARG A 160 -8.98 -9.23 -8.87
N ILE A 161 -7.78 -9.32 -8.33
CA ILE A 161 -6.76 -10.29 -8.74
C ILE A 161 -6.99 -11.61 -8.00
N THR A 162 -7.12 -12.69 -8.76
CA THR A 162 -7.28 -14.05 -8.23
C THR A 162 -5.96 -14.82 -8.22
N LYS A 163 -5.93 -15.96 -7.50
CA LYS A 163 -4.75 -16.85 -7.47
C LYS A 163 -4.39 -17.37 -8.87
N GLU A 164 -5.40 -17.65 -9.68
CA GLU A 164 -5.24 -18.14 -11.06
C GLU A 164 -4.56 -17.07 -11.94
N MET A 165 -4.93 -15.80 -11.77
CA MET A 165 -4.31 -14.69 -12.50
C MET A 165 -2.85 -14.45 -12.10
N CYS A 166 -2.47 -14.86 -10.90
CA CYS A 166 -1.07 -14.78 -10.44
C CYS A 166 -0.18 -15.90 -11.01
N GLN A 167 -0.76 -16.91 -11.68
CA GLN A 167 -0.02 -17.97 -12.33
C GLN A 167 0.56 -17.45 -13.66
N GLY A 168 1.86 -17.18 -13.66
CA GLY A 168 2.60 -16.76 -14.86
C GLY A 168 3.20 -17.97 -15.62
N ASN A 169 3.54 -17.76 -16.90
CA ASN A 169 4.42 -18.70 -17.58
C ASN A 169 5.85 -18.58 -17.03
N LEU A 170 6.67 -19.60 -17.25
CA LEU A 170 8.05 -19.68 -16.75
C LEU A 170 8.90 -18.43 -17.11
N ARG A 171 8.72 -17.89 -18.31
CA ARG A 171 9.46 -16.69 -18.77
C ARG A 171 9.08 -15.45 -17.95
N LYS A 172 7.77 -15.21 -17.71
CA LYS A 172 7.30 -14.10 -16.89
C LYS A 172 7.84 -14.23 -15.46
N THR A 173 7.77 -15.41 -14.87
CA THR A 173 8.26 -15.69 -13.51
C THR A 173 9.77 -15.44 -13.40
N LEU A 174 10.56 -15.90 -14.38
CA LEU A 174 12.00 -15.67 -14.38
C LEU A 174 12.34 -14.18 -14.50
N THR A 175 11.68 -13.45 -15.40
CA THR A 175 11.86 -12.01 -15.55
C THR A 175 11.51 -11.26 -14.24
N GLN A 176 10.40 -11.63 -13.62
CA GLN A 176 9.98 -11.05 -12.34
C GLN A 176 11.00 -11.33 -11.22
N SER A 177 11.57 -12.54 -11.18
CA SER A 177 12.60 -12.90 -10.20
C SER A 177 13.88 -12.06 -10.37
N VAL A 178 14.31 -11.85 -11.60
CA VAL A 178 15.47 -10.99 -11.91
C VAL A 178 15.16 -9.53 -11.52
N LEU A 179 13.98 -9.02 -11.87
CA LEU A 179 13.58 -7.66 -11.50
C LEU A 179 13.52 -7.47 -9.98
N ARG A 180 13.10 -8.47 -9.21
CA ARG A 180 13.10 -8.40 -7.74
C ARG A 180 14.50 -8.25 -7.14
N LEU A 181 15.54 -8.81 -7.76
CA LEU A 181 16.92 -8.59 -7.33
C LEU A 181 17.37 -7.13 -7.54
N LEU A 182 16.78 -6.45 -8.51
CA LEU A 182 17.07 -5.06 -8.84
C LEU A 182 16.10 -4.08 -8.18
N ALA A 183 15.12 -4.57 -7.42
CA ALA A 183 14.08 -3.74 -6.78
C ALA A 183 14.63 -2.56 -5.96
N PRO A 184 15.73 -2.68 -5.18
CA PRO A 184 16.30 -1.56 -4.44
C PRO A 184 16.91 -0.46 -5.33
N LEU A 185 17.12 -0.73 -6.62
CA LEU A 185 17.73 0.20 -7.59
C LEU A 185 16.67 0.88 -8.48
N LEU A 186 15.41 0.44 -8.42
CA LEU A 186 14.30 0.92 -9.22
C LEU A 186 13.39 1.84 -8.42
#